data_5695fcb14b97d2cebbb54ece60738cd1
#
_entry.id   5695fcb14b97d2cebbb54ece60738cd1
#
_cell.length_a   1.000
_cell.length_b   1.000
_cell.length_c   1.000
_cell.angle_alpha   90.00
_cell.angle_beta   90.00
_cell.angle_gamma   90.00
#
_symmetry.space_group_name_H-M   'P 1'
#
loop_
_entity.id
_entity.type
_entity.pdbx_description
1 polymer ?
#
loop_
_entity_poly.entity_id
_entity_poly.type
_entity_poly.pdbx_seq_one_letter_code
_entity_poly.pdbx_strand_id
1 'polypeptide(L)'
;MSKTSFAVLTKARSKFGNRLTEKDYQSLLACQSVGEIMSYLKNNTHYSKALTDVSEREIHRGRLEALLRQNLFYEFDSLCRYDSSVSSGLSSYIISTLEVEQIIRFLILLSSNSTDKFIYQFPGYISKHTEIDVNKLANAKNYEEFLNATQSSQFY
;
A
#
# COMPACT_ATOMS: atom_id res chain seq x y z
N MET A 1 21.97 -9.55 21.28
CA MET A 1 20.96 -8.76 20.53
C MET A 1 21.47 -7.33 20.44
N SER A 2 21.47 -6.73 19.24
CA SER A 2 21.90 -5.34 19.06
C SER A 2 20.88 -4.35 19.64
N LYS A 3 21.30 -3.10 19.96
CA LYS A 3 20.40 -2.06 20.46
C LYS A 3 19.27 -1.75 19.44
N THR A 4 19.56 -1.88 18.15
CA THR A 4 18.60 -1.71 17.03
C THR A 4 17.50 -2.76 17.08
N SER A 5 17.83 -4.03 17.37
CA SER A 5 16.86 -5.12 17.50
C SER A 5 15.81 -4.89 18.60
N PHE A 6 16.22 -4.27 19.73
CA PHE A 6 15.26 -3.90 20.79
C PHE A 6 14.32 -2.77 20.37
N ALA A 7 14.80 -1.78 19.62
CA ALA A 7 13.97 -0.67 19.14
C ALA A 7 12.89 -1.17 18.17
N VAL A 8 13.26 -2.03 17.21
CA VAL A 8 12.31 -2.68 16.28
C VAL A 8 11.27 -3.49 17.05
N LEU A 9 11.71 -4.34 17.99
CA LEU A 9 10.82 -5.17 18.79
C LEU A 9 9.82 -4.35 19.62
N THR A 10 10.29 -3.28 20.26
CA THR A 10 9.44 -2.38 21.04
C THR A 10 8.41 -1.69 20.17
N LYS A 11 8.83 -1.19 18.98
CA LYS A 11 7.95 -0.55 18.03
C LYS A 11 6.92 -1.54 17.45
N ALA A 12 7.35 -2.75 17.11
CA ALA A 12 6.46 -3.81 16.62
C ALA A 12 5.42 -4.21 17.68
N ARG A 13 5.82 -4.35 18.95
CA ARG A 13 4.89 -4.63 20.06
C ARG A 13 3.87 -3.50 20.26
N SER A 14 4.32 -2.23 20.18
CA SER A 14 3.42 -1.08 20.27
C SER A 14 2.37 -1.11 19.13
N LYS A 15 2.81 -1.38 17.89
CA LYS A 15 1.89 -1.51 16.75
C LYS A 15 0.94 -2.70 16.91
N PHE A 16 1.43 -3.84 17.37
CA PHE A 16 0.60 -5.00 17.66
C PHE A 16 -0.44 -4.73 18.74
N GLY A 17 -0.12 -3.92 19.75
CA GLY A 17 -1.09 -3.47 20.77
C GLY A 17 -2.23 -2.63 20.20
N ASN A 18 -2.01 -1.94 19.07
CA ASN A 18 -3.02 -1.12 18.40
C ASN A 18 -3.86 -1.91 17.36
N ARG A 19 -3.69 -3.23 17.27
CA ARG A 19 -4.47 -4.03 16.31
C ARG A 19 -5.96 -3.98 16.63
N LEU A 20 -6.78 -4.24 15.62
CA LEU A 20 -8.22 -4.42 15.80
C LEU A 20 -8.49 -5.58 16.75
N THR A 21 -9.40 -5.37 17.68
CA THR A 21 -9.85 -6.38 18.64
C THR A 21 -11.06 -7.15 18.10
N GLU A 22 -11.42 -8.25 18.74
CA GLU A 22 -12.64 -8.99 18.41
C GLU A 22 -13.90 -8.09 18.45
N LYS A 23 -13.96 -7.19 19.43
CA LYS A 23 -15.04 -6.21 19.53
C LYS A 23 -15.10 -5.28 18.32
N ASP A 24 -13.93 -4.84 17.80
CA ASP A 24 -13.89 -4.00 16.61
C ASP A 24 -14.40 -4.75 15.38
N TYR A 25 -14.00 -6.03 15.22
CA TYR A 25 -14.51 -6.86 14.12
C TYR A 25 -16.03 -7.06 14.21
N GLN A 26 -16.58 -7.33 15.37
CA GLN A 26 -18.03 -7.45 15.56
C GLN A 26 -18.76 -6.14 15.21
N SER A 27 -18.21 -4.99 15.60
CA SER A 27 -18.76 -3.69 15.25
C SER A 27 -18.69 -3.42 13.74
N LEU A 28 -17.58 -3.78 13.09
CA LEU A 28 -17.41 -3.64 11.63
C LEU A 28 -18.37 -4.55 10.85
N LEU A 29 -18.62 -5.77 11.34
CA LEU A 29 -19.59 -6.70 10.73
C LEU A 29 -21.03 -6.21 10.86
N ALA A 30 -21.35 -5.40 11.86
CA ALA A 30 -22.66 -4.80 12.04
C ALA A 30 -22.91 -3.58 11.13
N CYS A 31 -21.87 -3.01 10.51
CA CYS A 31 -21.99 -1.87 9.59
C CYS A 31 -22.72 -2.28 8.32
N GLN A 32 -23.62 -1.40 7.84
CA GLN A 32 -24.42 -1.65 6.64
C GLN A 32 -23.88 -0.97 5.39
N SER A 33 -22.91 -0.07 5.54
CA SER A 33 -22.32 0.70 4.44
C SER A 33 -20.82 0.87 4.59
N VAL A 34 -20.15 1.14 3.46
CA VAL A 34 -18.69 1.46 3.44
C VAL A 34 -18.41 2.75 4.22
N GLY A 35 -19.33 3.72 4.18
CA GLY A 35 -19.22 4.95 4.95
C GLY A 35 -19.23 4.69 6.47
N GLU A 36 -20.11 3.81 6.95
CA GLU A 36 -20.14 3.41 8.36
C GLU A 36 -18.86 2.68 8.79
N ILE A 37 -18.34 1.76 7.96
CA ILE A 37 -17.07 1.07 8.20
C ILE A 37 -15.94 2.10 8.33
N MET A 38 -15.85 3.04 7.39
CA MET A 38 -14.85 4.10 7.41
C MET A 38 -14.98 4.97 8.66
N SER A 39 -16.20 5.37 9.02
CA SER A 39 -16.47 6.18 10.20
C SER A 39 -16.06 5.45 11.48
N TYR A 40 -16.38 4.16 11.59
CA TYR A 40 -15.96 3.34 12.72
C TYR A 40 -14.44 3.27 12.82
N LEU A 41 -13.73 2.94 11.72
CA LEU A 41 -12.27 2.87 11.67
C LEU A 41 -11.62 4.20 12.04
N LYS A 42 -12.17 5.32 11.56
CA LYS A 42 -11.68 6.67 11.81
C LYS A 42 -11.82 7.08 13.28
N ASN A 43 -12.97 6.78 13.89
CA ASN A 43 -13.32 7.32 15.20
C ASN A 43 -12.92 6.40 16.36
N ASN A 44 -12.79 5.09 16.13
CA ASN A 44 -12.63 4.11 17.20
C ASN A 44 -11.32 3.33 17.13
N THR A 45 -10.50 3.54 16.10
CA THR A 45 -9.28 2.75 15.89
C THR A 45 -8.06 3.63 15.59
N HIS A 46 -6.90 3.01 15.49
CA HIS A 46 -5.65 3.71 15.13
C HIS A 46 -5.60 4.20 13.68
N TYR A 47 -6.58 3.85 12.84
CA TYR A 47 -6.67 4.31 11.45
C TYR A 47 -7.15 5.77 11.30
N SER A 48 -7.45 6.47 12.40
CA SER A 48 -7.95 7.86 12.39
C SER A 48 -7.08 8.78 11.52
N LYS A 49 -5.75 8.68 11.62
CA LYS A 49 -4.82 9.51 10.84
C LYS A 49 -4.87 9.23 9.33
N ALA A 50 -5.02 7.97 8.96
CA ALA A 50 -5.10 7.57 7.55
C ALA A 50 -6.42 7.98 6.87
N LEU A 51 -7.45 8.25 7.66
CA LEU A 51 -8.81 8.53 7.20
C LEU A 51 -9.26 9.97 7.51
N THR A 52 -8.35 10.85 7.97
CA THR A 52 -8.68 12.22 8.42
C THR A 52 -9.41 13.03 7.35
N ASP A 53 -8.89 13.05 6.13
CA ASP A 53 -9.34 13.91 5.04
C ASP A 53 -10.38 13.24 4.12
N VAL A 54 -11.03 12.19 4.61
CA VAL A 54 -11.98 11.40 3.81
C VAL A 54 -13.41 11.68 4.25
N SER A 55 -14.28 11.96 3.26
CA SER A 55 -15.71 12.13 3.46
C SER A 55 -16.44 10.78 3.47
N GLU A 56 -17.30 10.57 4.48
CA GLU A 56 -18.12 9.35 4.63
C GLU A 56 -19.09 9.13 3.48
N ARG A 57 -19.56 10.22 2.86
CA ARG A 57 -20.59 10.18 1.81
C ARG A 57 -20.03 9.78 0.44
N GLU A 58 -18.74 10.00 0.22
CA GLU A 58 -18.11 9.84 -1.09
C GLU A 58 -17.20 8.61 -1.16
N ILE A 59 -17.02 7.91 -0.03
CA ILE A 59 -16.10 6.79 0.00
C ILE A 59 -16.75 5.53 -0.58
N HIS A 60 -16.07 4.93 -1.55
CA HIS A 60 -16.40 3.60 -2.04
C HIS A 60 -15.33 2.58 -1.57
N ARG A 61 -15.68 1.29 -1.63
CA ARG A 61 -14.85 0.19 -1.15
C ARG A 61 -13.41 0.26 -1.63
N GLY A 62 -13.20 0.42 -2.94
CA GLY A 62 -11.84 0.45 -3.53
C GLY A 62 -10.98 1.61 -2.99
N ARG A 63 -11.58 2.77 -2.70
CA ARG A 63 -10.88 3.90 -2.10
C ARG A 63 -10.48 3.61 -0.65
N LEU A 64 -11.38 3.02 0.13
CA LEU A 64 -11.09 2.64 1.51
C LEU A 64 -9.96 1.59 1.56
N GLU A 65 -10.04 0.54 0.74
CA GLU A 65 -8.99 -0.48 0.65
C GLU A 65 -7.63 0.13 0.27
N ALA A 66 -7.60 1.07 -0.68
CA ALA A 66 -6.36 1.75 -1.08
C ALA A 66 -5.74 2.56 0.07
N LEU A 67 -6.55 3.27 0.85
CA LEU A 67 -6.09 4.04 2.01
C LEU A 67 -5.55 3.13 3.13
N LEU A 68 -6.21 2.01 3.38
CA LEU A 68 -5.74 1.03 4.38
C LEU A 68 -4.43 0.37 3.93
N ARG A 69 -4.27 0.01 2.65
CA ARG A 69 -3.02 -0.50 2.09
C ARG A 69 -1.89 0.54 2.17
N GLN A 70 -2.18 1.79 1.87
CA GLN A 70 -1.23 2.89 2.01
C GLN A 70 -0.78 3.05 3.47
N ASN A 71 -1.72 2.99 4.42
CA ASN A 71 -1.38 3.05 5.84
C ASN A 71 -0.51 1.87 6.26
N LEU A 72 -0.82 0.65 5.83
CA LEU A 72 -0.01 -0.54 6.09
C LEU A 72 1.43 -0.35 5.59
N PHE A 73 1.61 0.20 4.38
CA PHE A 73 2.93 0.51 3.84
C PHE A 73 3.71 1.50 4.73
N TYR A 74 3.10 2.60 5.15
CA TYR A 74 3.74 3.57 6.04
C TYR A 74 4.05 3.01 7.43
N GLU A 75 3.18 2.17 7.96
CA GLU A 75 3.42 1.45 9.20
C GLU A 75 4.66 0.55 9.09
N PHE A 76 4.80 -0.14 7.97
CA PHE A 76 5.94 -0.98 7.66
C PHE A 76 7.22 -0.14 7.43
N ASP A 77 7.18 0.90 6.59
CA ASP A 77 8.31 1.81 6.35
C ASP A 77 8.84 2.39 7.68
N SER A 78 7.92 2.72 8.60
CA SER A 78 8.30 3.21 9.93
C SER A 78 9.06 2.19 10.79
N LEU A 79 8.88 0.88 10.57
CA LEU A 79 9.67 -0.17 11.23
C LEU A 79 11.04 -0.32 10.59
N CYS A 80 11.12 -0.25 9.26
CA CYS A 80 12.36 -0.39 8.52
C CYS A 80 13.40 0.70 8.86
N ARG A 81 12.95 1.87 9.30
CA ARG A 81 13.85 2.97 9.72
C ARG A 81 14.68 2.65 10.97
N TYR A 82 14.30 1.66 11.76
CA TYR A 82 15.00 1.30 13.00
C TYR A 82 16.08 0.25 12.81
N ASP A 83 16.09 -0.49 11.71
CA ASP A 83 17.07 -1.54 11.46
C ASP A 83 17.32 -1.72 9.96
N SER A 84 18.56 -1.45 9.54
CA SER A 84 18.98 -1.60 8.15
C SER A 84 18.98 -3.07 7.69
N SER A 85 19.15 -4.04 8.59
CA SER A 85 19.08 -5.46 8.24
C SER A 85 17.65 -5.90 7.94
N VAL A 86 16.66 -5.35 8.64
CA VAL A 86 15.23 -5.54 8.31
C VAL A 86 14.87 -4.82 7.02
N SER A 87 15.46 -3.63 6.81
CA SER A 87 15.18 -2.84 5.60
C SER A 87 15.71 -3.51 4.32
N SER A 88 16.83 -4.22 4.36
CA SER A 88 17.41 -4.83 3.15
C SER A 88 16.67 -6.09 2.68
N GLY A 89 16.12 -6.89 3.59
CA GLY A 89 15.44 -8.15 3.23
C GLY A 89 13.92 -8.00 3.11
N LEU A 90 13.26 -7.63 4.21
CA LEU A 90 11.79 -7.58 4.28
C LEU A 90 11.21 -6.41 3.50
N SER A 91 11.90 -5.26 3.51
CA SER A 91 11.50 -4.08 2.73
C SER A 91 11.55 -4.38 1.23
N SER A 92 12.64 -4.96 0.75
CA SER A 92 12.79 -5.37 -0.64
C SER A 92 11.65 -6.32 -1.06
N TYR A 93 11.36 -7.34 -0.24
CA TYR A 93 10.27 -8.27 -0.52
C TYR A 93 8.91 -7.58 -0.65
N ILE A 94 8.57 -6.66 0.26
CA ILE A 94 7.28 -5.95 0.21
C ILE A 94 7.22 -5.02 -1.00
N ILE A 95 8.29 -4.29 -1.31
CA ILE A 95 8.35 -3.43 -2.50
C ILE A 95 8.19 -4.27 -3.76
N SER A 96 8.93 -5.37 -3.89
CA SER A 96 8.81 -6.29 -5.04
C SER A 96 7.40 -6.84 -5.20
N THR A 97 6.73 -7.21 -4.10
CA THR A 97 5.34 -7.68 -4.15
C THR A 97 4.41 -6.59 -4.68
N LEU A 98 4.57 -5.35 -4.21
CA LEU A 98 3.78 -4.21 -4.68
C LEU A 98 4.07 -3.88 -6.16
N GLU A 99 5.33 -3.98 -6.60
CA GLU A 99 5.72 -3.80 -8.01
C GLU A 99 5.06 -4.85 -8.90
N VAL A 100 5.10 -6.12 -8.50
CA VAL A 100 4.41 -7.21 -9.23
C VAL A 100 2.91 -6.92 -9.36
N GLU A 101 2.25 -6.48 -8.28
CA GLU A 101 0.84 -6.09 -8.35
C GLU A 101 0.60 -4.98 -9.38
N GLN A 102 1.50 -3.99 -9.47
CA GLN A 102 1.37 -2.89 -10.44
C GLN A 102 1.63 -3.37 -11.88
N ILE A 103 2.61 -4.24 -12.08
CA ILE A 103 2.89 -4.86 -13.39
C ILE A 103 1.67 -5.65 -13.88
N ILE A 104 1.11 -6.49 -13.04
CA ILE A 104 -0.10 -7.28 -13.40
C ILE A 104 -1.25 -6.34 -13.75
N ARG A 105 -1.46 -5.30 -12.94
CA ARG A 105 -2.51 -4.29 -13.22
C ARG A 105 -2.28 -3.59 -14.54
N PHE A 106 -1.04 -3.20 -14.83
CA PHE A 106 -0.70 -2.58 -16.11
C PHE A 106 -0.98 -3.50 -17.29
N LEU A 107 -0.57 -4.77 -17.22
CA LEU A 107 -0.81 -5.75 -18.28
C LEU A 107 -2.32 -5.97 -18.55
N ILE A 108 -3.15 -5.94 -17.51
CA ILE A 108 -4.62 -5.98 -17.65
C ILE A 108 -5.12 -4.73 -18.39
N LEU A 109 -4.62 -3.55 -18.05
CA LEU A 109 -5.00 -2.31 -18.74
C LEU A 109 -4.48 -2.27 -20.17
N LEU A 110 -3.29 -2.80 -20.42
CA LEU A 110 -2.71 -2.92 -21.77
C LEU A 110 -3.58 -3.83 -22.65
N SER A 111 -4.01 -4.97 -22.13
CA SER A 111 -4.89 -5.89 -22.86
C SER A 111 -6.27 -5.31 -23.18
N SER A 112 -6.72 -4.34 -22.39
CA SER A 112 -8.00 -3.63 -22.59
C SER A 112 -7.86 -2.28 -23.32
N ASN A 113 -6.67 -1.95 -23.83
CA ASN A 113 -6.35 -0.64 -24.45
C ASN A 113 -6.72 0.56 -23.57
N SER A 114 -6.53 0.46 -22.26
CA SER A 114 -6.92 1.48 -21.27
C SER A 114 -5.73 1.94 -20.40
N THR A 115 -4.52 1.93 -20.95
CA THR A 115 -3.26 2.22 -20.21
C THR A 115 -3.19 3.65 -19.69
N ASP A 116 -3.91 4.59 -20.29
CA ASP A 116 -4.06 5.98 -19.85
C ASP A 116 -4.58 6.10 -18.40
N LYS A 117 -5.32 5.09 -17.92
CA LYS A 117 -5.84 5.05 -16.55
C LYS A 117 -4.80 4.63 -15.51
N PHE A 118 -3.69 4.04 -15.94
CA PHE A 118 -2.70 3.45 -15.04
C PHE A 118 -2.07 4.50 -14.11
N ILE A 119 -1.67 5.65 -14.65
CA ILE A 119 -0.98 6.69 -13.87
C ILE A 119 -1.85 7.23 -12.72
N TYR A 120 -3.17 7.32 -12.94
CA TYR A 120 -4.12 7.76 -11.91
C TYR A 120 -4.38 6.70 -10.83
N GLN A 121 -4.14 5.45 -11.15
CA GLN A 121 -4.34 4.32 -10.25
C GLN A 121 -3.05 3.88 -9.54
N PHE A 122 -1.91 4.38 -10.00
CA PHE A 122 -0.61 4.02 -9.42
C PHE A 122 -0.49 4.60 -8.00
N PRO A 123 -0.14 3.76 -7.00
CA PRO A 123 0.00 4.23 -5.64
C PRO A 123 1.22 5.12 -5.46
N GLY A 124 1.02 6.43 -5.28
CA GLY A 124 2.11 7.42 -5.17
C GLY A 124 3.12 7.15 -4.05
N TYR A 125 2.72 6.39 -3.01
CA TYR A 125 3.63 6.01 -1.93
C TYR A 125 4.71 5.00 -2.35
N ILE A 126 4.50 4.24 -3.44
CA ILE A 126 5.48 3.28 -3.99
C ILE A 126 6.51 4.01 -4.86
N SER A 127 6.16 5.13 -5.47
CA SER A 127 6.98 5.82 -6.49
C SER A 127 8.40 6.19 -6.03
N LYS A 128 8.61 6.34 -4.73
CA LYS A 128 9.93 6.65 -4.13
C LYS A 128 10.79 5.41 -3.87
N HIS A 129 10.21 4.23 -3.98
CA HIS A 129 10.85 2.97 -3.60
C HIS A 129 10.95 1.99 -4.78
N THR A 130 10.29 2.29 -5.89
CA THR A 130 10.28 1.45 -7.09
C THR A 130 11.42 1.84 -8.04
N GLU A 131 12.01 0.85 -8.68
CA GLU A 131 12.97 1.02 -9.78
C GLU A 131 12.25 1.08 -11.15
N ILE A 132 10.94 0.83 -11.18
CA ILE A 132 10.13 0.92 -12.40
C ILE A 132 9.93 2.38 -12.78
N ASP A 133 10.23 2.72 -14.02
CA ASP A 133 9.90 4.05 -14.58
C ASP A 133 8.39 4.13 -14.86
N VAL A 134 7.67 4.64 -13.85
CA VAL A 134 6.21 4.75 -13.87
C VAL A 134 5.71 5.58 -15.05
N ASN A 135 6.46 6.63 -15.45
CA ASN A 135 6.06 7.49 -16.56
C ASN A 135 6.20 6.76 -17.90
N LYS A 136 7.31 6.03 -18.10
CA LYS A 136 7.47 5.21 -19.30
C LYS A 136 6.43 4.11 -19.35
N LEU A 137 6.17 3.45 -18.20
CA LEU A 137 5.16 2.40 -18.11
C LEU A 137 3.77 2.92 -18.45
N ALA A 138 3.38 4.08 -17.89
CA ALA A 138 2.07 4.69 -18.16
C ALA A 138 1.85 5.06 -19.64
N ASN A 139 2.92 5.38 -20.37
CA ASN A 139 2.86 5.74 -21.79
C ASN A 139 2.99 4.53 -22.73
N ALA A 140 3.35 3.36 -22.23
CA ALA A 140 3.53 2.17 -23.06
C ALA A 140 2.19 1.68 -23.64
N LYS A 141 2.16 1.46 -24.96
CA LYS A 141 0.97 1.04 -25.72
C LYS A 141 1.06 -0.39 -26.24
N ASN A 142 2.24 -0.99 -26.15
CA ASN A 142 2.50 -2.35 -26.60
C ASN A 142 3.49 -3.06 -25.68
N TYR A 143 3.69 -4.35 -25.93
CA TYR A 143 4.54 -5.19 -25.09
C TYR A 143 6.02 -4.81 -25.14
N GLU A 144 6.53 -4.33 -26.29
CA GLU A 144 7.92 -3.89 -26.43
C GLU A 144 8.21 -2.63 -25.58
N GLU A 145 7.30 -1.67 -25.61
CA GLU A 145 7.39 -0.47 -24.79
C GLU A 145 7.28 -0.80 -23.30
N PHE A 146 6.44 -1.76 -22.93
CA PHE A 146 6.36 -2.30 -21.58
C PHE A 146 7.72 -2.90 -21.14
N LEU A 147 8.33 -3.76 -21.95
CA LEU A 147 9.65 -4.32 -21.63
C LEU A 147 10.70 -3.22 -21.45
N ASN A 148 10.72 -2.22 -22.33
CA ASN A 148 11.62 -1.08 -22.22
C ASN A 148 11.42 -0.25 -20.94
N ALA A 149 10.17 -0.14 -20.46
CA ALA A 149 9.87 0.56 -19.24
C ALA A 149 10.29 -0.21 -17.97
N THR A 150 10.39 -1.54 -18.05
CA THR A 150 10.78 -2.42 -16.94
C THR A 150 12.25 -2.80 -16.94
N GLN A 151 13.03 -2.37 -17.93
CA GLN A 151 14.46 -2.75 -18.14
C GLN A 151 15.36 -2.49 -16.92
N SER A 152 15.08 -1.42 -16.15
CA SER A 152 15.85 -1.06 -14.96
C SER A 152 15.41 -1.80 -13.70
N SER A 153 14.35 -2.58 -13.79
CA SER A 153 13.78 -3.31 -12.65
C SER A 153 14.29 -4.76 -12.62
N GLN A 154 14.13 -5.41 -11.46
CA GLN A 154 14.46 -6.83 -11.28
C GLN A 154 13.56 -7.81 -12.08
N PHE A 155 12.56 -7.30 -12.81
CA PHE A 155 11.55 -8.08 -13.54
C PHE A 155 11.82 -8.13 -15.05
N TYR A 156 12.98 -7.65 -15.50
CA TYR A 156 13.40 -7.73 -16.89
C TYR A 156 14.17 -9.01 -17.20
#